data_a07488c7c8d23e62cabd24e27749e21d
#
_entry.id   a07488c7c8d23e62cabd24e27749e21d
#
_cell.length_a   1.000
_cell.length_b   1.000
_cell.length_c   1.000
_cell.angle_alpha   90.00
_cell.angle_beta   90.00
_cell.angle_gamma   90.00
#
_symmetry.space_group_name_H-M   'P 1'
#
loop_
_entity.id
_entity.type
_entity.pdbx_description
1 polymer ?
#
loop_
_entity_poly.entity_id
_entity_poly.type
_entity_poly.pdbx_seq_one_letter_code
_entity_poly.pdbx_strand_id
1 'polypeptide(L)'
;MRGVIKGLLAEELKNSLKMQKEYAAVVRKLPKGCYVRKIINGRPYYYLAERKGSKVVYKYKGNPSAGELKEGEDIKKKRAQYRQLLSKVKKQVKYLRGALRGKEPI
;
A
#
# COMPACT_ATOMS: atom_id res chain seq x y z
N MET A 1 20.28 -29.67 -13.81
CA MET A 1 19.96 -28.25 -13.96
C MET A 1 18.62 -27.83 -13.40
N ARG A 2 17.62 -28.69 -13.50
CA ARG A 2 16.30 -28.40 -12.93
C ARG A 2 16.35 -28.01 -11.46
N GLY A 3 17.12 -28.74 -10.66
CA GLY A 3 17.23 -28.50 -9.23
C GLY A 3 17.79 -27.13 -8.89
N VAL A 4 18.71 -26.62 -9.69
CA VAL A 4 19.30 -25.29 -9.50
C VAL A 4 18.29 -24.22 -9.75
N ILE A 5 17.54 -24.31 -10.87
CA ILE A 5 16.55 -23.32 -11.22
C ILE A 5 15.38 -23.33 -10.23
N LYS A 6 14.92 -24.51 -9.83
CA LYS A 6 13.88 -24.65 -8.81
C LYS A 6 14.33 -24.05 -7.49
N GLY A 7 15.59 -24.27 -7.11
CA GLY A 7 16.14 -23.70 -5.89
C GLY A 7 16.15 -22.18 -5.94
N LEU A 8 16.54 -21.60 -7.07
CA LEU A 8 16.55 -20.15 -7.25
C LEU A 8 15.13 -19.59 -7.18
N LEU A 9 14.17 -20.25 -7.81
CA LEU A 9 12.77 -19.82 -7.75
C LEU A 9 12.20 -19.91 -6.34
N ALA A 10 12.54 -20.96 -5.61
CA ALA A 10 12.08 -21.13 -4.23
C ALA A 10 12.67 -20.05 -3.33
N GLU A 11 13.93 -19.71 -3.51
CA GLU A 11 14.59 -18.65 -2.76
C GLU A 11 13.97 -17.30 -3.08
N GLU A 12 13.73 -17.02 -4.35
CA GLU A 12 13.09 -15.79 -4.78
C GLU A 12 11.66 -15.68 -4.23
N LEU A 13 10.93 -16.78 -4.20
CA LEU A 13 9.59 -16.80 -3.59
C LEU A 13 9.67 -16.45 -2.10
N LYS A 14 10.64 -17.02 -1.39
CA LYS A 14 10.85 -16.72 0.03
C LYS A 14 11.11 -15.24 0.24
N ASN A 15 11.98 -14.65 -0.58
CA ASN A 15 12.33 -13.24 -0.52
C ASN A 15 11.11 -12.36 -0.84
N SER A 16 10.33 -12.73 -1.85
CA SER A 16 9.14 -12.00 -2.26
C SER A 16 8.06 -12.03 -1.19
N LEU A 17 7.88 -13.16 -0.51
CA LEU A 17 6.94 -13.28 0.60
C LEU A 17 7.36 -12.39 1.77
N LYS A 18 8.64 -12.30 2.04
CA LYS A 18 9.18 -11.41 3.08
C LYS A 18 8.90 -9.95 2.71
N MET A 19 9.18 -9.56 1.47
CA MET A 19 8.90 -8.22 0.98
C MET A 19 7.41 -7.88 1.06
N GLN A 20 6.55 -8.81 0.69
CA GLN A 20 5.10 -8.64 0.78
C GLN A 20 4.67 -8.33 2.20
N LYS A 21 5.19 -9.07 3.16
CA LYS A 21 4.90 -8.88 4.58
C LYS A 21 5.39 -7.51 5.08
N GLU A 22 6.58 -7.12 4.67
CA GLU A 22 7.18 -5.83 5.05
C GLU A 22 6.38 -4.66 4.49
N TYR A 23 6.01 -4.71 3.20
CA TYR A 23 5.22 -3.66 2.57
C TYR A 23 3.82 -3.57 3.17
N ALA A 24 3.18 -4.70 3.42
CA ALA A 24 1.87 -4.73 4.07
C ALA A 24 1.93 -4.11 5.47
N ALA A 25 3.01 -4.37 6.21
CA ALA A 25 3.20 -3.80 7.53
C ALA A 25 3.35 -2.28 7.48
N VAL A 26 4.09 -1.76 6.49
CA VAL A 26 4.24 -0.31 6.32
C VAL A 26 2.89 0.34 6.04
N VAL A 27 2.11 -0.20 5.11
CA VAL A 27 0.78 0.33 4.78
C VAL A 27 -0.13 0.33 6.00
N ARG A 28 -0.10 -0.76 6.79
CA ARG A 28 -0.94 -0.88 7.97
C ARG A 28 -0.57 0.11 9.08
N LYS A 29 0.71 0.43 9.21
CA LYS A 29 1.20 1.36 10.24
C LYS A 29 1.05 2.82 9.87
N LEU A 30 0.84 3.14 8.59
CA LEU A 30 0.64 4.53 8.19
C LEU A 30 -0.68 5.05 8.76
N PRO A 31 -0.71 6.33 9.19
CA PRO A 31 -1.95 6.94 9.65
C PRO A 31 -3.04 6.83 8.60
N LYS A 32 -4.24 6.53 9.04
CA LYS A 32 -5.39 6.38 8.15
C LYS A 32 -6.02 7.73 7.85
N GLY A 33 -6.66 7.81 6.69
CA GLY A 33 -7.39 8.98 6.30
C GLY A 33 -6.59 9.95 5.44
N CYS A 34 -7.30 10.90 4.88
CA CYS A 34 -6.70 11.98 4.11
C CYS A 34 -7.51 13.25 4.29
N TYR A 35 -6.84 14.40 4.18
CA TYR A 35 -7.54 15.67 4.25
C TYR A 35 -8.30 15.93 2.95
N VAL A 36 -9.55 16.34 3.11
CA VAL A 36 -10.42 16.77 2.00
C VAL A 36 -10.76 18.23 2.22
N ARG A 37 -10.46 19.05 1.23
CA ARG A 37 -10.79 20.46 1.27
C ARG A 37 -12.15 20.67 0.63
N LYS A 38 -13.06 21.32 1.35
CA LYS A 38 -14.36 21.74 0.83
C LYS A 38 -14.49 23.25 0.94
N ILE A 39 -15.00 23.87 -0.11
CA ILE A 39 -15.26 25.32 -0.10
C ILE A 39 -16.74 25.51 0.16
N ILE A 40 -17.06 26.17 1.26
CA ILE A 40 -18.45 26.50 1.66
C ILE A 40 -18.50 27.98 1.86
N ASN A 41 -19.40 28.65 1.09
CA ASN A 41 -19.55 30.10 1.12
C ASN A 41 -18.23 30.85 0.91
N GLY A 42 -17.41 30.35 -0.02
CA GLY A 42 -16.14 30.97 -0.37
C GLY A 42 -15.00 30.73 0.61
N ARG A 43 -15.24 29.94 1.67
CA ARG A 43 -14.22 29.64 2.69
C ARG A 43 -13.83 28.16 2.62
N PRO A 44 -12.52 27.88 2.75
CA PRO A 44 -12.08 26.48 2.78
C PRO A 44 -12.30 25.86 4.16
N TYR A 45 -12.84 24.66 4.16
CA TYR A 45 -13.00 23.83 5.36
C TYR A 45 -12.33 22.50 5.09
N TYR A 46 -11.62 21.99 6.08
CA TYR A 46 -10.90 20.72 5.97
C TYR A 46 -11.57 19.65 6.78
N TYR A 47 -11.76 18.50 6.15
CA TYR A 47 -12.30 17.31 6.77
C TYR A 47 -11.27 16.19 6.64
N LEU A 48 -11.20 15.33 7.65
CA LEU A 48 -10.43 14.10 7.57
C LEU A 48 -11.39 13.02 7.09
N ALA A 49 -11.15 12.50 5.88
CA ALA A 49 -11.91 11.40 5.33
C ALA A 49 -11.22 10.09 5.71
N GLU A 50 -11.95 9.18 6.33
CA GLU A 50 -11.42 7.91 6.79
C GLU A 50 -12.39 6.81 6.41
N ARG A 51 -11.85 5.74 5.81
CA ARG A 51 -12.67 4.58 5.45
C ARG A 51 -12.88 3.71 6.66
N LYS A 52 -14.15 3.42 6.97
CA LYS A 52 -14.55 2.49 8.02
C LYS A 52 -15.43 1.42 7.39
N GLY A 53 -14.84 0.26 7.10
CA GLY A 53 -15.53 -0.79 6.36
C GLY A 53 -15.85 -0.35 4.94
N SER A 54 -17.13 -0.40 4.55
CA SER A 54 -17.60 0.02 3.23
C SER A 54 -17.94 1.51 3.14
N LYS A 55 -17.87 2.23 4.25
CA LYS A 55 -18.26 3.64 4.33
C LYS A 55 -17.06 4.54 4.50
N VAL A 56 -17.19 5.78 4.03
CA VAL A 56 -16.20 6.83 4.28
C VAL A 56 -16.82 7.81 5.29
N VAL A 57 -16.12 8.01 6.39
CA VAL A 57 -16.55 8.91 7.45
C VAL A 57 -15.72 10.19 7.35
N TYR A 58 -16.39 11.33 7.41
CA TYR A 58 -15.75 12.65 7.35
C TYR A 58 -15.77 13.28 8.73
N LYS A 59 -14.59 13.67 9.19
CA LYS A 59 -14.44 14.31 10.49
C LYS A 59 -13.92 15.73 10.29
N TYR A 60 -14.64 16.72 10.82
CA TYR A 60 -14.23 18.10 10.68
C TYR A 60 -12.92 18.37 11.44
N LYS A 61 -11.95 18.96 10.77
CA LYS A 61 -10.63 19.27 11.33
C LYS A 61 -10.38 20.78 11.53
N GLY A 62 -11.24 21.61 11.01
CA GLY A 62 -11.05 23.05 11.09
C GLY A 62 -9.98 23.56 10.15
N ASN A 63 -8.97 24.23 10.67
CA ASN A 63 -7.87 24.80 9.89
C ASN A 63 -6.56 24.10 10.26
N PRO A 64 -6.21 22.99 9.57
CA PRO A 64 -4.89 22.39 9.78
C PRO A 64 -3.78 23.36 9.37
N SER A 65 -2.66 23.31 10.06
CA SER A 65 -1.49 24.10 9.69
C SER A 65 -0.93 23.65 8.36
N ALA A 66 -0.13 24.51 7.72
CA ALA A 66 0.55 24.15 6.47
C ALA A 66 1.42 22.90 6.67
N GLY A 67 2.06 22.77 7.83
CA GLY A 67 2.86 21.59 8.16
C GLY A 67 2.01 20.32 8.26
N GLU A 68 0.85 20.40 8.88
CA GLU A 68 -0.06 19.26 8.98
C GLU A 68 -0.58 18.83 7.61
N LEU A 69 -0.92 19.78 6.74
CA LEU A 69 -1.36 19.49 5.39
C LEU A 69 -0.26 18.83 4.57
N LYS A 70 0.98 19.30 4.69
CA LYS A 70 2.12 18.73 4.01
C LYS A 70 2.40 17.32 4.48
N GLU A 71 2.36 17.10 5.80
CA GLU A 71 2.53 15.78 6.38
C GLU A 71 1.47 14.80 5.89
N GLY A 72 0.22 15.24 5.85
CA GLY A 72 -0.88 14.43 5.32
C GLY A 72 -0.68 14.07 3.85
N GLU A 73 -0.19 15.00 3.05
CA GLU A 73 0.10 14.76 1.64
C GLU A 73 1.25 13.77 1.47
N ASP A 74 2.30 13.88 2.28
CA ASP A 74 3.44 12.97 2.26
C ASP A 74 3.02 11.54 2.64
N ILE A 75 2.16 11.41 3.66
CA ILE A 75 1.61 10.13 4.08
C ILE A 75 0.78 9.51 2.95
N LYS A 76 -0.04 10.31 2.28
CA LYS A 76 -0.85 9.85 1.15
C LYS A 76 0.00 9.32 0.02
N LYS A 77 1.07 10.04 -0.33
CA LYS A 77 2.02 9.63 -1.36
C LYS A 77 2.73 8.33 -0.98
N LYS A 78 3.18 8.23 0.25
CA LYS A 78 3.86 7.04 0.76
C LYS A 78 2.92 5.83 0.74
N ARG A 79 1.66 6.02 1.14
CA ARG A 79 0.66 4.95 1.10
C ARG A 79 0.45 4.44 -0.32
N ALA A 80 0.29 5.36 -1.28
CA ALA A 80 0.10 5.00 -2.68
C ALA A 80 1.31 4.25 -3.23
N GLN A 81 2.52 4.71 -2.89
CA GLN A 81 3.77 4.07 -3.31
C GLN A 81 3.88 2.63 -2.79
N TYR A 82 3.65 2.43 -1.50
CA TYR A 82 3.75 1.10 -0.89
C TYR A 82 2.62 0.17 -1.33
N ARG A 83 1.43 0.69 -1.57
CA ARG A 83 0.34 -0.12 -2.15
C ARG A 83 0.70 -0.61 -3.55
N GLN A 84 1.34 0.23 -4.34
CA GLN A 84 1.79 -0.14 -5.67
C GLN A 84 2.89 -1.20 -5.62
N LEU A 85 3.87 -1.03 -4.73
CA LEU A 85 4.92 -2.01 -4.50
C LEU A 85 4.34 -3.34 -4.02
N LEU A 86 3.39 -3.28 -3.10
CA LEU A 86 2.71 -4.46 -2.58
C LEU A 86 1.97 -5.21 -3.69
N SER A 87 1.27 -4.49 -4.56
CA SER A 87 0.57 -5.08 -5.70
C SER A 87 1.52 -5.81 -6.63
N LYS A 88 2.66 -5.19 -6.94
CA LYS A 88 3.69 -5.79 -7.79
C LYS A 88 4.27 -7.05 -7.18
N VAL A 89 4.58 -7.01 -5.89
CA VAL A 89 5.13 -8.18 -5.18
C VAL A 89 4.11 -9.32 -5.11
N LYS A 90 2.85 -9.01 -4.89
CA LYS A 90 1.79 -10.04 -4.89
C LYS A 90 1.70 -10.75 -6.24
N LYS A 91 1.82 -10.02 -7.34
CA LYS A 91 1.85 -10.61 -8.67
C LYS A 91 3.08 -11.49 -8.87
N GLN A 92 4.22 -11.05 -8.38
CA GLN A 92 5.46 -11.82 -8.44
C GLN A 92 5.35 -13.11 -7.65
N VAL A 93 4.79 -13.06 -6.45
CA VAL A 93 4.55 -14.24 -5.62
C VAL A 93 3.64 -15.23 -6.34
N LYS A 94 2.56 -14.74 -6.95
CA LYS A 94 1.65 -15.59 -7.70
C LYS A 94 2.35 -16.27 -8.88
N TYR A 95 3.17 -15.53 -9.61
CA TYR A 95 3.95 -16.07 -10.72
C TYR A 95 4.93 -17.15 -10.24
N LEU A 96 5.68 -16.87 -9.17
CA LEU A 96 6.66 -17.79 -8.64
C LEU A 96 6.02 -19.08 -8.12
N ARG A 97 4.88 -18.96 -7.43
CA ARG A 97 4.12 -20.14 -6.98
C ARG A 97 3.64 -20.97 -8.17
N GLY A 98 3.17 -20.32 -9.20
CA GLY A 98 2.76 -20.98 -10.43
C GLY A 98 3.92 -21.72 -11.10
N ALA A 99 5.07 -21.07 -11.19
CA ALA A 99 6.26 -21.65 -11.79
C ALA A 99 6.77 -22.88 -11.00
N LEU A 100 6.73 -22.79 -9.67
CA LEU A 100 7.15 -23.91 -8.81
C LEU A 100 6.19 -25.08 -8.83
N ARG A 101 4.89 -24.81 -8.94
CA ARG A 101 3.87 -25.85 -9.09
C ARG A 101 3.77 -26.34 -10.51
N GLY A 102 4.33 -25.58 -11.42
CA GLY A 102 4.18 -25.81 -12.83
C GLY A 102 4.69 -27.17 -13.25
N LYS A 103 4.15 -27.64 -14.34
CA LYS A 103 4.55 -28.90 -14.96
C LYS A 103 5.84 -28.76 -15.71
N GLU A 104 6.29 -27.54 -15.90
CA GLU A 104 7.47 -27.26 -16.65
C GLU A 104 8.73 -27.62 -15.88
N PRO A 105 9.58 -28.42 -16.46
CA PRO A 105 10.88 -28.69 -15.88
C PRO A 105 11.78 -27.51 -16.16
N ILE A 106 11.84 -26.66 -15.23
CA ILE A 106 12.67 -25.47 -15.37
C ILE A 106 14.11 -25.79 -15.11
#